data_ae8b9cea7d2d69c59d02ae5ab96ae0b4
#
_entry.id   ae8b9cea7d2d69c59d02ae5ab96ae0b4
#
_cell.length_a   1.000
_cell.length_b   1.000
_cell.length_c   1.000
_cell.angle_alpha   90.00
_cell.angle_beta   90.00
_cell.angle_gamma   90.00
#
_symmetry.space_group_name_H-M   'P 1'
#
loop_
_entity.id
_entity.type
_entity.pdbx_description
1 polymer ?
#
loop_
_entity_poly.entity_id
_entity_poly.type
_entity_poly.pdbx_seq_one_letter_code
_entity_poly.pdbx_strand_id
1 'polypeptide(L)'
;MTITLGKRVLLTKEKIDKISYSLYLFVLVFAPPIVPYPHLFLTIFSFLMLVTTYKRKVWIVLKRSGIYNWVLAMGLLAMYTVCVPLPISMLCNDIVNTSHYISVINRYGVLIVAVSVCVTYLLCKTDRDGYGYEFLLESLINAGVIEGVCAALAFLFPGVKSIFIFFMKQFSASNLYSNTWYITVRSYGFASTLVDVFGLGAALIAGICFFYGITRKKIYMAESIVIAIATILNSRTGLLVYLISIVLSLLYVLQKGDIRKIISTFIAIGLLIIAGSKILDIMSTNEYTAGWFQAGIKSIQNFMSGNRTSNTSGDAMSMLFQDNFWKFPTFPRIIFGTGHSLYGAEGYAHSDVGYVNEIWLFGILGCLLLYGKIIEMCGMMKKSTRIPVFDYAAVFLLISYFFFNIKGAALGYNPGAVVMFFIIFVGTYQATSYE
;
A
#
# COMPACT_ATOMS: atom_id res chain seq x y z
N MET A 1 -25.06 -23.38 -11.42
CA MET A 1 -25.21 -23.62 -12.87
C MET A 1 -23.88 -24.07 -13.41
N THR A 2 -23.78 -25.34 -13.81
CA THR A 2 -22.53 -25.91 -14.36
C THR A 2 -22.75 -26.05 -15.86
N ILE A 3 -21.96 -25.35 -16.66
CA ILE A 3 -22.04 -25.46 -18.11
C ILE A 3 -21.09 -26.59 -18.53
N THR A 4 -21.55 -27.70 -19.07
CA THR A 4 -20.73 -28.82 -19.56
C THR A 4 -20.70 -28.80 -21.08
N LEU A 5 -19.60 -28.47 -21.66
CA LEU A 5 -19.30 -28.68 -23.09
C LEU A 5 -18.13 -29.66 -23.18
N GLY A 6 -18.45 -30.94 -23.41
CA GLY A 6 -17.54 -32.07 -23.65
C GLY A 6 -16.21 -31.99 -22.89
N LYS A 7 -15.79 -32.98 -22.16
CA LYS A 7 -14.51 -33.19 -21.39
C LYS A 7 -13.59 -31.98 -21.06
N ARG A 8 -14.06 -30.72 -21.15
CA ARG A 8 -13.33 -29.52 -20.74
C ARG A 8 -13.81 -29.08 -19.37
N VAL A 9 -12.84 -28.87 -18.46
CA VAL A 9 -13.07 -28.36 -17.11
C VAL A 9 -13.78 -27.02 -17.18
N LEU A 10 -15.04 -26.98 -16.78
CA LEU A 10 -15.82 -25.74 -16.74
C LEU A 10 -15.53 -24.94 -15.50
N LEU A 11 -15.32 -23.65 -15.71
CA LEU A 11 -15.22 -22.70 -14.62
C LEU A 11 -16.55 -22.65 -13.88
N THR A 12 -16.56 -22.94 -12.59
CA THR A 12 -17.72 -22.73 -11.73
C THR A 12 -18.01 -21.24 -11.62
N LYS A 13 -19.26 -20.86 -11.33
CA LYS A 13 -19.65 -19.45 -11.10
C LYS A 13 -18.71 -18.78 -10.09
N GLU A 14 -18.40 -19.46 -8.98
CA GLU A 14 -17.49 -18.97 -7.95
C GLU A 14 -16.09 -18.63 -8.49
N LYS A 15 -15.52 -19.47 -9.38
CA LYS A 15 -14.22 -19.20 -9.99
C LYS A 15 -14.26 -17.98 -10.92
N ILE A 16 -15.35 -17.82 -11.69
CA ILE A 16 -15.53 -16.65 -12.57
C ILE A 16 -15.64 -15.38 -11.71
N ASP A 17 -16.46 -15.44 -10.67
CA ASP A 17 -16.61 -14.33 -9.73
C ASP A 17 -15.28 -13.99 -9.07
N LYS A 18 -14.50 -14.98 -8.63
CA LYS A 18 -13.19 -14.79 -8.03
C LYS A 18 -12.20 -14.09 -8.97
N ILE A 19 -12.18 -14.47 -10.24
CA ILE A 19 -11.38 -13.78 -11.26
C ILE A 19 -11.84 -12.33 -11.40
N SER A 20 -13.14 -12.10 -11.50
CA SER A 20 -13.71 -10.75 -11.63
C SER A 20 -13.34 -9.85 -10.44
N TYR A 21 -13.45 -10.34 -9.21
CA TYR A 21 -13.07 -9.59 -8.01
C TYR A 21 -11.56 -9.37 -7.94
N SER A 22 -10.75 -10.36 -8.33
CA SER A 22 -9.29 -10.23 -8.36
C SER A 22 -8.84 -9.18 -9.38
N LEU A 23 -9.42 -9.16 -10.57
CA LEU A 23 -9.14 -8.13 -11.59
C LEU A 23 -9.62 -6.74 -11.15
N TYR A 24 -10.79 -6.66 -10.50
CA TYR A 24 -11.28 -5.42 -9.92
C TYR A 24 -10.29 -4.86 -8.88
N LEU A 25 -9.82 -5.70 -7.96
CA LEU A 25 -8.85 -5.32 -6.94
C LEU A 25 -7.47 -5.02 -7.54
N PHE A 26 -7.07 -5.72 -8.59
CA PHE A 26 -5.86 -5.43 -9.33
C PHE A 26 -5.89 -4.00 -9.90
N VAL A 27 -7.01 -3.63 -10.53
CA VAL A 27 -7.19 -2.27 -11.07
C VAL A 27 -7.24 -1.22 -9.96
N LEU A 28 -7.92 -1.51 -8.85
CA LEU A 28 -8.04 -0.57 -7.72
C LEU A 28 -6.70 -0.32 -7.03
N VAL A 29 -5.90 -1.38 -6.81
CA VAL A 29 -4.65 -1.32 -6.06
C VAL A 29 -3.50 -0.82 -6.96
N PHE A 30 -3.29 -1.45 -8.11
CA PHE A 30 -2.11 -1.23 -8.93
C PHE A 30 -2.34 -0.25 -10.08
N ALA A 31 -3.60 0.09 -10.37
CA ALA A 31 -3.99 1.04 -11.41
C ALA A 31 -3.24 0.78 -12.74
N PRO A 32 -3.38 -0.42 -13.36
CA PRO A 32 -2.62 -0.78 -14.55
C PRO A 32 -2.79 0.27 -15.66
N PRO A 33 -1.72 0.62 -16.38
CA PRO A 33 -1.73 1.71 -17.36
C PRO A 33 -2.40 1.28 -18.68
N ILE A 34 -3.67 0.84 -18.62
CA ILE A 34 -4.47 0.47 -19.78
C ILE A 34 -5.22 1.69 -20.31
N VAL A 35 -5.62 2.56 -19.41
CA VAL A 35 -6.30 3.84 -19.71
C VAL A 35 -5.79 4.92 -18.75
N PRO A 36 -5.92 6.20 -19.08
CA PRO A 36 -5.63 7.27 -18.12
C PRO A 36 -6.54 7.15 -16.88
N TYR A 37 -5.95 7.22 -15.68
CA TYR A 37 -6.69 7.20 -14.41
C TYR A 37 -7.66 6.00 -14.26
N PRO A 38 -7.22 4.74 -14.37
CA PRO A 38 -8.10 3.57 -14.34
C PRO A 38 -8.95 3.48 -13.06
N HIS A 39 -8.41 3.95 -11.94
CA HIS A 39 -9.11 4.05 -10.66
C HIS A 39 -10.33 4.99 -10.70
N LEU A 40 -10.29 6.05 -11.51
CA LEU A 40 -11.41 6.98 -11.66
C LEU A 40 -12.59 6.28 -12.37
N PHE A 41 -12.31 5.57 -13.47
CA PHE A 41 -13.34 4.77 -14.16
C PHE A 41 -13.95 3.74 -13.23
N LEU A 42 -13.11 3.06 -12.43
CA LEU A 42 -13.58 2.06 -11.47
C LEU A 42 -14.45 2.70 -10.39
N THR A 43 -14.07 3.89 -9.91
CA THR A 43 -14.84 4.66 -8.92
C THR A 43 -16.19 5.08 -9.46
N ILE A 44 -16.23 5.62 -10.69
CA ILE A 44 -17.49 6.03 -11.35
C ILE A 44 -18.40 4.80 -11.55
N PHE A 45 -17.86 3.70 -12.09
CA PHE A 45 -18.61 2.45 -12.24
C PHE A 45 -19.21 1.98 -10.90
N SER A 46 -18.38 1.95 -9.85
CA SER A 46 -18.82 1.50 -8.53
C SER A 46 -19.89 2.41 -7.94
N PHE A 47 -19.73 3.73 -8.09
CA PHE A 47 -20.72 4.71 -7.65
C PHE A 47 -22.06 4.49 -8.36
N LEU A 48 -22.06 4.34 -9.69
CA LEU A 48 -23.27 4.05 -10.46
C LEU A 48 -23.96 2.78 -9.98
N MET A 49 -23.20 1.71 -9.75
CA MET A 49 -23.74 0.44 -9.22
C MET A 49 -24.30 0.61 -7.81
N LEU A 50 -23.68 1.40 -6.94
CA LEU A 50 -24.18 1.66 -5.60
C LEU A 50 -25.53 2.40 -5.64
N VAL A 51 -25.65 3.42 -6.48
CA VAL A 51 -26.87 4.24 -6.59
C VAL A 51 -28.01 3.46 -7.28
N THR A 52 -27.72 2.66 -8.30
CA THR A 52 -28.74 1.94 -9.07
C THR A 52 -29.14 0.62 -8.42
N THR A 53 -28.16 -0.22 -8.08
CA THR A 53 -28.39 -1.62 -7.70
C THR A 53 -28.41 -1.82 -6.18
N TYR A 54 -27.57 -1.10 -5.43
CA TYR A 54 -27.36 -1.37 -4.00
C TYR A 54 -27.88 -0.29 -3.06
N LYS A 55 -28.60 0.72 -3.54
CA LYS A 55 -29.04 1.91 -2.79
C LYS A 55 -29.57 1.66 -1.37
N ARG A 56 -30.29 0.54 -1.16
CA ARG A 56 -30.84 0.19 0.17
C ARG A 56 -29.79 -0.34 1.15
N LYS A 57 -28.69 -0.94 0.66
CA LYS A 57 -27.63 -1.54 1.48
C LYS A 57 -26.48 -0.59 1.76
N VAL A 58 -26.26 0.40 0.91
CA VAL A 58 -25.10 1.32 0.98
C VAL A 58 -24.94 1.91 2.37
N TRP A 59 -26.00 2.45 2.96
CA TRP A 59 -25.94 3.11 4.26
C TRP A 59 -25.53 2.18 5.39
N ILE A 60 -26.06 0.95 5.36
CA ILE A 60 -25.74 -0.09 6.36
C ILE A 60 -24.27 -0.47 6.24
N VAL A 61 -23.79 -0.70 5.01
CA VAL A 61 -22.40 -1.06 4.74
C VAL A 61 -21.45 0.05 5.15
N LEU A 62 -21.73 1.31 4.81
CA LEU A 62 -20.92 2.47 5.19
C LEU A 62 -20.73 2.60 6.71
N LYS A 63 -21.81 2.39 7.47
CA LYS A 63 -21.74 2.45 8.94
C LYS A 63 -20.98 1.25 9.52
N ARG A 64 -21.31 0.03 9.10
CA ARG A 64 -20.71 -1.20 9.64
C ARG A 64 -19.23 -1.33 9.30
N SER A 65 -18.79 -0.91 8.12
CA SER A 65 -17.38 -0.95 7.73
C SER A 65 -16.50 0.14 8.35
N GLY A 66 -17.10 1.10 9.07
CA GLY A 66 -16.38 2.27 9.57
C GLY A 66 -16.05 3.31 8.49
N ILE A 67 -16.40 3.07 7.22
CA ILE A 67 -16.13 3.99 6.10
C ILE A 67 -16.78 5.35 6.35
N TYR A 68 -18.01 5.39 6.86
CA TYR A 68 -18.68 6.64 7.18
C TYR A 68 -17.87 7.50 8.16
N ASN A 69 -17.39 6.90 9.26
CA ASN A 69 -16.59 7.59 10.26
C ASN A 69 -15.23 8.04 9.69
N TRP A 70 -14.64 7.24 8.81
CA TRP A 70 -13.41 7.60 8.13
C TRP A 70 -13.59 8.80 7.20
N VAL A 71 -14.61 8.77 6.34
CA VAL A 71 -14.91 9.88 5.41
C VAL A 71 -15.21 11.16 6.18
N LEU A 72 -15.96 11.08 7.27
CA LEU A 72 -16.22 12.23 8.14
C LEU A 72 -14.94 12.79 8.76
N ALA A 73 -14.09 11.93 9.33
CA ALA A 73 -12.83 12.35 9.94
C ALA A 73 -11.89 13.00 8.91
N MET A 74 -11.79 12.43 7.71
CA MET A 74 -10.99 13.00 6.63
C MET A 74 -11.58 14.30 6.07
N GLY A 75 -12.90 14.41 6.01
CA GLY A 75 -13.58 15.67 5.69
C GLY A 75 -13.26 16.77 6.72
N LEU A 76 -13.30 16.44 8.00
CA LEU A 76 -12.91 17.36 9.06
C LEU A 76 -11.42 17.75 9.00
N LEU A 77 -10.53 16.81 8.69
CA LEU A 77 -9.11 17.09 8.48
C LEU A 77 -8.87 17.99 7.26
N ALA A 78 -9.61 17.78 6.17
CA ALA A 78 -9.55 18.65 4.99
C ALA A 78 -10.03 20.07 5.32
N MET A 79 -11.15 20.20 6.02
CA MET A 79 -11.64 21.49 6.51
C MET A 79 -10.62 22.18 7.44
N TYR A 80 -10.05 21.40 8.39
CA TYR A 80 -9.00 21.90 9.26
C TYR A 80 -7.82 22.43 8.45
N THR A 81 -7.35 21.70 7.42
CA THR A 81 -6.21 22.10 6.58
C THR A 81 -6.44 23.43 5.88
N VAL A 82 -7.67 23.71 5.45
CA VAL A 82 -8.03 24.99 4.83
C VAL A 82 -8.25 26.10 5.88
N CYS A 83 -8.96 25.80 6.96
CA CYS A 83 -9.39 26.83 7.92
C CYS A 83 -8.31 27.24 8.93
N VAL A 84 -7.28 26.41 9.17
CA VAL A 84 -6.26 26.68 10.20
C VAL A 84 -4.88 26.90 9.59
N PRO A 85 -4.26 25.95 8.87
CA PRO A 85 -2.93 26.16 8.29
C PRO A 85 -2.86 27.34 7.31
N LEU A 86 -3.88 27.55 6.49
CA LEU A 86 -3.88 28.62 5.50
C LEU A 86 -3.78 30.01 6.13
N PRO A 87 -4.65 30.42 7.09
CA PRO A 87 -4.48 31.69 7.80
C PRO A 87 -3.13 31.81 8.53
N ILE A 88 -2.63 30.73 9.12
CA ILE A 88 -1.32 30.72 9.78
C ILE A 88 -0.20 31.02 8.78
N SER A 89 -0.22 30.40 7.61
CA SER A 89 0.74 30.67 6.54
C SER A 89 0.68 32.11 6.08
N MET A 90 -0.53 32.67 5.93
CA MET A 90 -0.71 34.09 5.60
C MET A 90 -0.14 35.03 6.67
N LEU A 91 -0.40 34.75 7.95
CA LEU A 91 0.12 35.55 9.07
C LEU A 91 1.65 35.46 9.17
N CYS A 92 2.24 34.36 8.73
CA CYS A 92 3.69 34.16 8.71
C CYS A 92 4.37 34.69 7.44
N ASN A 93 3.65 35.37 6.54
CA ASN A 93 4.13 35.86 5.25
C ASN A 93 4.71 34.74 4.35
N ASP A 94 4.17 33.54 4.44
CA ASP A 94 4.55 32.44 3.56
C ASP A 94 3.98 32.69 2.15
N ILE A 95 4.69 32.21 1.14
CA ILE A 95 4.17 32.23 -0.23
C ILE A 95 3.03 31.19 -0.31
N VAL A 96 1.81 31.68 -0.26
CA VAL A 96 0.61 30.83 -0.38
C VAL A 96 0.42 30.45 -1.84
N ASN A 97 0.78 29.21 -2.17
CA ASN A 97 0.54 28.67 -3.50
C ASN A 97 -0.72 27.78 -3.49
N THR A 98 -1.82 28.30 -4.02
CA THR A 98 -3.11 27.59 -4.11
C THR A 98 -3.01 26.26 -4.85
N SER A 99 -2.07 26.12 -5.80
CA SER A 99 -1.85 24.87 -6.53
C SER A 99 -1.39 23.72 -5.61
N HIS A 100 -0.62 24.02 -4.56
CA HIS A 100 -0.20 23.01 -3.56
C HIS A 100 -1.38 22.52 -2.74
N TYR A 101 -2.26 23.40 -2.28
CA TYR A 101 -3.48 23.00 -1.56
C TYR A 101 -4.38 22.11 -2.42
N ILE A 102 -4.59 22.49 -3.68
CA ILE A 102 -5.36 21.68 -4.63
C ILE A 102 -4.71 20.31 -4.84
N SER A 103 -3.40 20.24 -5.01
CA SER A 103 -2.67 18.98 -5.17
C SER A 103 -2.83 18.07 -3.95
N VAL A 104 -2.75 18.64 -2.75
CA VAL A 104 -2.92 17.90 -1.49
C VAL A 104 -4.35 17.38 -1.35
N ILE A 105 -5.35 18.25 -1.56
CA ILE A 105 -6.76 17.84 -1.52
C ILE A 105 -7.05 16.77 -2.56
N ASN A 106 -6.53 16.90 -3.78
CA ASN A 106 -6.69 15.87 -4.81
C ASN A 106 -6.08 14.53 -4.38
N ARG A 107 -4.87 14.55 -3.84
CA ARG A 107 -4.18 13.30 -3.43
C ARG A 107 -4.96 12.57 -2.33
N TYR A 108 -5.33 13.26 -1.27
CA TYR A 108 -6.07 12.66 -0.16
C TYR A 108 -7.54 12.44 -0.53
N GLY A 109 -8.15 13.37 -1.23
CA GLY A 109 -9.54 13.26 -1.67
C GLY A 109 -9.77 12.09 -2.63
N VAL A 110 -8.87 11.90 -3.60
CA VAL A 110 -8.93 10.74 -4.51
C VAL A 110 -8.81 9.44 -3.73
N LEU A 111 -7.87 9.35 -2.78
CA LEU A 111 -7.75 8.16 -1.92
C LEU A 111 -9.05 7.89 -1.16
N ILE A 112 -9.57 8.92 -0.47
CA ILE A 112 -10.76 8.80 0.37
C ILE A 112 -11.96 8.37 -0.46
N VAL A 113 -12.23 9.07 -1.57
CA VAL A 113 -13.41 8.82 -2.41
C VAL A 113 -13.29 7.48 -3.13
N ALA A 114 -12.17 7.23 -3.81
CA ALA A 114 -11.99 6.02 -4.60
C ALA A 114 -12.07 4.76 -3.72
N VAL A 115 -11.32 4.73 -2.62
CA VAL A 115 -11.30 3.55 -1.74
C VAL A 115 -12.66 3.36 -1.07
N SER A 116 -13.28 4.42 -0.55
CA SER A 116 -14.58 4.33 0.13
C SER A 116 -15.68 3.82 -0.81
N VAL A 117 -15.76 4.38 -2.02
CA VAL A 117 -16.78 3.97 -3.02
C VAL A 117 -16.54 2.54 -3.50
N CYS A 118 -15.29 2.22 -3.88
CA CYS A 118 -14.97 0.90 -4.43
C CYS A 118 -15.11 -0.21 -3.39
N VAL A 119 -14.67 0.01 -2.15
CA VAL A 119 -14.79 -1.00 -1.07
C VAL A 119 -16.26 -1.16 -0.66
N THR A 120 -17.04 -0.08 -0.57
CA THR A 120 -18.49 -0.16 -0.31
C THR A 120 -19.20 -1.01 -1.38
N TYR A 121 -18.85 -0.78 -2.66
CA TYR A 121 -19.39 -1.59 -3.75
C TYR A 121 -19.04 -3.07 -3.61
N LEU A 122 -17.77 -3.39 -3.34
CA LEU A 122 -17.33 -4.78 -3.15
C LEU A 122 -18.06 -5.45 -1.99
N LEU A 123 -18.20 -4.78 -0.84
CA LEU A 123 -18.92 -5.29 0.32
C LEU A 123 -20.41 -5.53 0.00
N CYS A 124 -21.09 -4.57 -0.64
CA CYS A 124 -22.49 -4.75 -1.06
C CYS A 124 -22.65 -5.91 -2.04
N LYS A 125 -21.71 -6.05 -2.98
CA LYS A 125 -21.74 -7.13 -3.99
C LYS A 125 -21.45 -8.48 -3.34
N THR A 126 -20.48 -8.57 -2.46
CA THR A 126 -20.11 -9.79 -1.72
C THR A 126 -21.29 -10.29 -0.87
N ASP A 127 -21.97 -9.39 -0.17
CA ASP A 127 -23.19 -9.72 0.59
C ASP A 127 -24.32 -10.26 -0.29
N ARG A 128 -24.50 -9.67 -1.48
CA ARG A 128 -25.52 -10.13 -2.41
C ARG A 128 -25.20 -11.50 -2.97
N ASP A 129 -23.92 -11.72 -3.29
CA ASP A 129 -23.46 -12.95 -3.93
C ASP A 129 -23.29 -14.09 -2.91
N GLY A 130 -23.41 -13.80 -1.61
CA GLY A 130 -23.32 -14.77 -0.51
C GLY A 130 -21.89 -15.21 -0.18
N TYR A 131 -20.88 -14.41 -0.56
CA TYR A 131 -19.49 -14.68 -0.25
C TYR A 131 -19.07 -14.03 1.07
N GLY A 132 -18.13 -14.67 1.78
CA GLY A 132 -17.55 -14.14 3.00
C GLY A 132 -16.32 -13.24 2.75
N TYR A 133 -15.80 -12.66 3.84
CA TYR A 133 -14.57 -11.85 3.84
C TYR A 133 -13.36 -12.59 3.28
N GLU A 134 -13.29 -13.91 3.46
CA GLU A 134 -12.23 -14.76 2.94
C GLU A 134 -12.11 -14.67 1.43
N PHE A 135 -13.24 -14.65 0.75
CA PHE A 135 -13.30 -14.49 -0.69
C PHE A 135 -12.70 -13.15 -1.14
N LEU A 136 -12.93 -12.06 -0.38
CA LEU A 136 -12.35 -10.75 -0.66
C LEU A 136 -10.84 -10.73 -0.42
N LEU A 137 -10.37 -11.31 0.69
CA LEU A 137 -8.94 -11.37 0.99
C LEU A 137 -8.18 -12.27 0.01
N GLU A 138 -8.76 -13.42 -0.36
CA GLU A 138 -8.18 -14.29 -1.39
C GLU A 138 -8.16 -13.60 -2.77
N SER A 139 -9.17 -12.80 -3.10
CA SER A 139 -9.18 -12.01 -4.34
C SER A 139 -8.10 -10.91 -4.32
N LEU A 140 -7.83 -10.31 -3.16
CA LEU A 140 -6.73 -9.37 -2.99
C LEU A 140 -5.36 -10.06 -3.15
N ILE A 141 -5.19 -11.24 -2.56
CA ILE A 141 -3.99 -12.07 -2.73
C ILE A 141 -3.77 -12.38 -4.21
N ASN A 142 -4.80 -12.81 -4.92
CA ASN A 142 -4.71 -13.08 -6.35
C ASN A 142 -4.31 -11.84 -7.16
N ALA A 143 -4.83 -10.66 -6.82
CA ALA A 143 -4.40 -9.40 -7.43
C ALA A 143 -2.90 -9.13 -7.20
N GLY A 144 -2.41 -9.41 -6.00
CA GLY A 144 -0.98 -9.34 -5.68
C GLY A 144 -0.14 -10.36 -6.46
N VAL A 145 -0.64 -11.59 -6.62
CA VAL A 145 0.03 -12.64 -7.43
C VAL A 145 0.12 -12.21 -8.90
N ILE A 146 -0.95 -11.65 -9.48
CA ILE A 146 -0.92 -11.13 -10.85
C ILE A 146 0.21 -10.10 -10.99
N GLU A 147 0.30 -9.15 -10.07
CA GLU A 147 1.34 -8.12 -10.12
C GLU A 147 2.73 -8.70 -9.87
N GLY A 148 2.89 -9.63 -8.93
CA GLY A 148 4.15 -10.32 -8.69
C GLY A 148 4.67 -11.06 -9.93
N VAL A 149 3.77 -11.74 -10.65
CA VAL A 149 4.08 -12.39 -11.93
C VAL A 149 4.46 -11.35 -12.99
N CYS A 150 3.71 -10.25 -13.12
CA CYS A 150 4.03 -9.17 -14.05
C CYS A 150 5.41 -8.57 -13.77
N ALA A 151 5.74 -8.32 -12.51
CA ALA A 151 7.05 -7.80 -12.09
C ALA A 151 8.18 -8.79 -12.41
N ALA A 152 7.97 -10.07 -12.14
CA ALA A 152 8.93 -11.12 -12.47
C ALA A 152 9.15 -11.26 -13.98
N LEU A 153 8.08 -11.27 -14.77
CA LEU A 153 8.17 -11.33 -16.24
C LEU A 153 8.88 -10.10 -16.81
N ALA A 154 8.57 -8.91 -16.31
CA ALA A 154 9.26 -7.69 -16.73
C ALA A 154 10.75 -7.69 -16.36
N PHE A 155 11.11 -8.34 -15.24
CA PHE A 155 12.50 -8.48 -14.82
C PHE A 155 13.27 -9.48 -15.69
N LEU A 156 12.67 -10.64 -15.97
CA LEU A 156 13.33 -11.73 -16.70
C LEU A 156 13.36 -11.51 -18.22
N PHE A 157 12.37 -10.81 -18.77
CA PHE A 157 12.20 -10.64 -20.20
C PHE A 157 12.17 -9.16 -20.61
N PRO A 158 13.30 -8.62 -21.16
CA PRO A 158 13.38 -7.22 -21.58
C PRO A 158 12.28 -6.79 -22.56
N GLY A 159 11.82 -7.69 -23.41
CA GLY A 159 10.71 -7.43 -24.35
C GLY A 159 9.38 -7.15 -23.61
N VAL A 160 9.07 -7.91 -22.57
CA VAL A 160 7.89 -7.68 -21.72
C VAL A 160 8.02 -6.36 -20.98
N LYS A 161 9.19 -6.07 -20.44
CA LYS A 161 9.48 -4.78 -19.78
C LYS A 161 9.25 -3.61 -20.73
N SER A 162 9.71 -3.71 -21.98
CA SER A 162 9.53 -2.67 -23.01
C SER A 162 8.05 -2.44 -23.33
N ILE A 163 7.24 -3.50 -23.41
CA ILE A 163 5.79 -3.41 -23.62
C ILE A 163 5.14 -2.68 -22.44
N PHE A 164 5.46 -3.05 -21.20
CA PHE A 164 4.89 -2.38 -20.01
C PHE A 164 5.29 -0.91 -19.95
N ILE A 165 6.56 -0.58 -20.23
CA ILE A 165 7.04 0.80 -20.31
C ILE A 165 6.30 1.60 -21.38
N PHE A 166 6.02 1.00 -22.54
CA PHE A 166 5.24 1.65 -23.60
C PHE A 166 3.86 2.07 -23.06
N PHE A 167 3.11 1.15 -22.44
CA PHE A 167 1.81 1.47 -21.85
C PHE A 167 1.90 2.53 -20.74
N MET A 168 2.92 2.44 -19.89
CA MET A 168 3.16 3.42 -18.83
C MET A 168 3.41 4.82 -19.39
N LYS A 169 4.22 4.96 -20.42
CA LYS A 169 4.49 6.25 -21.08
C LYS A 169 3.25 6.83 -21.76
N GLN A 170 2.41 5.98 -22.32
CA GLN A 170 1.23 6.41 -23.06
C GLN A 170 0.09 6.83 -22.16
N PHE A 171 -0.13 6.13 -21.04
CA PHE A 171 -1.35 6.27 -20.25
C PHE A 171 -1.13 6.71 -18.80
N SER A 172 0.11 6.77 -18.31
CA SER A 172 0.36 7.26 -16.97
C SER A 172 0.42 8.79 -16.91
N ALA A 173 -0.21 9.35 -15.90
CA ALA A 173 -0.14 10.79 -15.61
C ALA A 173 1.18 11.22 -14.94
N SER A 174 2.07 10.28 -14.64
CA SER A 174 3.30 10.56 -13.89
C SER A 174 4.46 10.91 -14.83
N ASN A 175 5.02 12.11 -14.67
CA ASN A 175 6.26 12.53 -15.35
C ASN A 175 7.51 11.72 -14.92
N LEU A 176 7.39 10.87 -13.89
CA LEU A 176 8.48 10.02 -13.43
C LEU A 176 8.95 9.00 -14.47
N TYR A 177 8.10 8.67 -15.44
CA TYR A 177 8.46 7.79 -16.57
C TYR A 177 9.38 8.43 -17.61
N SER A 178 9.60 9.74 -17.54
CA SER A 178 10.64 10.43 -18.31
C SER A 178 12.03 10.18 -17.74
N ASN A 179 12.14 9.77 -16.47
CA ASN A 179 13.42 9.46 -15.85
C ASN A 179 13.82 8.02 -16.17
N THR A 180 14.74 7.90 -17.13
CA THR A 180 15.27 6.62 -17.63
C THR A 180 15.88 5.75 -16.51
N TRP A 181 16.48 6.36 -15.49
CA TRP A 181 17.10 5.61 -14.39
C TRP A 181 16.08 4.78 -13.59
N TYR A 182 14.93 5.36 -13.21
CA TYR A 182 13.90 4.61 -12.48
C TYR A 182 13.36 3.43 -13.29
N ILE A 183 13.19 3.62 -14.59
CA ILE A 183 12.63 2.60 -15.48
C ILE A 183 13.64 1.47 -15.74
N THR A 184 14.93 1.77 -15.85
CA THR A 184 15.96 0.75 -16.13
C THR A 184 16.26 -0.10 -14.91
N VAL A 185 16.36 0.52 -13.74
CA VAL A 185 16.82 -0.14 -12.51
C VAL A 185 15.73 -0.96 -11.82
N ARG A 186 14.46 -0.58 -11.96
CA ARG A 186 13.33 -1.22 -11.26
C ARG A 186 12.42 -1.99 -12.21
N SER A 187 11.62 -2.90 -11.68
CA SER A 187 10.65 -3.71 -12.43
C SER A 187 9.27 -3.63 -11.79
N TYR A 188 8.52 -2.63 -12.20
CA TYR A 188 7.21 -2.28 -11.60
C TYR A 188 6.04 -3.18 -12.03
N GLY A 189 6.30 -4.23 -12.81
CA GLY A 189 5.21 -5.04 -13.35
C GLY A 189 4.30 -4.22 -14.26
N PHE A 190 2.99 -4.35 -14.07
CA PHE A 190 1.99 -3.64 -14.87
C PHE A 190 1.19 -2.65 -14.02
N ALA A 191 1.89 -1.78 -13.27
CA ALA A 191 1.31 -0.78 -12.38
C ALA A 191 1.65 0.65 -12.82
N SER A 192 0.72 1.60 -12.62
CA SER A 192 0.93 3.03 -12.91
C SER A 192 1.65 3.79 -11.80
N THR A 193 1.73 3.22 -10.61
CA THR A 193 2.38 3.84 -9.45
C THR A 193 3.81 3.43 -9.35
N LEU A 194 4.66 4.41 -9.13
CA LEU A 194 6.11 4.23 -9.03
C LEU A 194 6.59 4.36 -7.59
N VAL A 195 7.82 3.92 -7.36
CA VAL A 195 8.61 4.17 -6.17
C VAL A 195 8.19 3.30 -4.95
N ASP A 196 8.61 3.72 -3.77
CA ASP A 196 8.53 2.93 -2.53
C ASP A 196 7.11 2.54 -2.12
N VAL A 197 6.13 3.39 -2.44
CA VAL A 197 4.70 3.15 -2.12
C VAL A 197 4.07 1.98 -2.89
N PHE A 198 4.56 1.68 -4.10
CA PHE A 198 4.20 0.46 -4.83
C PHE A 198 4.66 -0.78 -4.05
N GLY A 199 5.93 -0.77 -3.63
CA GLY A 199 6.49 -1.86 -2.83
C GLY A 199 5.81 -2.04 -1.49
N LEU A 200 5.28 -0.97 -0.87
CA LEU A 200 4.48 -1.07 0.35
C LEU A 200 3.19 -1.87 0.10
N GLY A 201 2.44 -1.56 -0.97
CA GLY A 201 1.21 -2.28 -1.30
C GLY A 201 1.45 -3.77 -1.50
N ALA A 202 2.46 -4.13 -2.31
CA ALA A 202 2.84 -5.52 -2.53
C ALA A 202 3.29 -6.20 -1.22
N ALA A 203 4.07 -5.51 -0.37
CA ALA A 203 4.52 -6.03 0.91
C ALA A 203 3.37 -6.32 1.88
N LEU A 204 2.37 -5.43 1.95
CA LEU A 204 1.18 -5.64 2.78
C LEU A 204 0.39 -6.86 2.32
N ILE A 205 0.18 -7.02 1.00
CA ILE A 205 -0.51 -8.21 0.46
C ILE A 205 0.33 -9.47 0.73
N ALA A 206 1.64 -9.45 0.47
CA ALA A 206 2.53 -10.57 0.72
C ALA A 206 2.52 -10.97 2.19
N GLY A 207 2.51 -10.01 3.12
CA GLY A 207 2.45 -10.27 4.55
C GLY A 207 1.16 -10.96 4.99
N ILE A 208 0.00 -10.48 4.53
CA ILE A 208 -1.29 -11.15 4.78
C ILE A 208 -1.31 -12.55 4.16
N CYS A 209 -0.79 -12.70 2.95
CA CYS A 209 -0.70 -13.97 2.24
C CYS A 209 0.19 -14.97 3.00
N PHE A 210 1.33 -14.53 3.53
CA PHE A 210 2.23 -15.34 4.36
C PHE A 210 1.52 -15.84 5.62
N PHE A 211 0.81 -14.97 6.33
CA PHE A 211 0.02 -15.33 7.51
C PHE A 211 -1.08 -16.34 7.17
N TYR A 212 -1.74 -16.19 6.02
CA TYR A 212 -2.71 -17.18 5.51
C TYR A 212 -2.04 -18.53 5.24
N GLY A 213 -0.83 -18.52 4.71
CA GLY A 213 -0.03 -19.72 4.46
C GLY A 213 0.25 -20.54 5.73
N ILE A 214 0.50 -19.82 6.83
CA ILE A 214 0.74 -20.44 8.14
C ILE A 214 -0.56 -20.93 8.78
N THR A 215 -1.63 -20.15 8.69
CA THR A 215 -2.86 -20.43 9.45
C THR A 215 -3.87 -21.29 8.72
N ARG A 216 -3.83 -21.33 7.38
CA ARG A 216 -4.83 -22.00 6.54
C ARG A 216 -4.23 -23.01 5.56
N LYS A 217 -3.73 -22.55 4.41
CA LYS A 217 -3.25 -23.43 3.32
C LYS A 217 -1.84 -23.05 2.91
N LYS A 218 -0.93 -24.01 2.88
CA LYS A 218 0.49 -23.81 2.55
C LYS A 218 0.74 -23.18 1.17
N ILE A 219 -0.20 -23.29 0.23
CA ILE A 219 -0.07 -22.67 -1.09
C ILE A 219 0.11 -21.14 -1.00
N TYR A 220 -0.53 -20.51 -0.02
CA TYR A 220 -0.37 -19.07 0.20
C TYR A 220 1.06 -18.67 0.60
N MET A 221 1.88 -19.58 1.14
CA MET A 221 3.30 -19.29 1.36
C MET A 221 4.05 -19.11 0.04
N ALA A 222 3.78 -19.97 -0.95
CA ALA A 222 4.37 -19.83 -2.29
C ALA A 222 3.87 -18.58 -3.00
N GLU A 223 2.58 -18.29 -2.92
CA GLU A 223 1.98 -17.07 -3.47
C GLU A 223 2.58 -15.82 -2.82
N SER A 224 2.82 -15.85 -1.51
CA SER A 224 3.48 -14.75 -0.80
C SER A 224 4.89 -14.47 -1.34
N ILE A 225 5.66 -15.51 -1.71
CA ILE A 225 6.97 -15.36 -2.34
C ILE A 225 6.83 -14.67 -3.70
N VAL A 226 5.86 -15.10 -4.51
CA VAL A 226 5.61 -14.48 -5.82
C VAL A 226 5.27 -13.00 -5.69
N ILE A 227 4.42 -12.63 -4.73
CA ILE A 227 4.08 -11.23 -4.47
C ILE A 227 5.30 -10.45 -3.95
N ALA A 228 6.11 -11.07 -3.07
CA ALA A 228 7.32 -10.46 -2.52
C ALA A 228 8.37 -10.14 -3.60
N ILE A 229 8.39 -10.84 -4.74
CA ILE A 229 9.26 -10.50 -5.89
C ILE A 229 9.00 -9.05 -6.33
N ALA A 230 7.73 -8.64 -6.48
CA ALA A 230 7.41 -7.26 -6.83
C ALA A 230 7.97 -6.25 -5.81
N THR A 231 7.94 -6.61 -4.52
CA THR A 231 8.50 -5.78 -3.46
C THR A 231 10.04 -5.71 -3.55
N ILE A 232 10.71 -6.86 -3.67
CA ILE A 232 12.19 -6.96 -3.71
C ILE A 232 12.77 -6.17 -4.89
N LEU A 233 12.14 -6.27 -6.05
CA LEU A 233 12.59 -5.61 -7.27
C LEU A 233 12.38 -4.08 -7.25
N ASN A 234 11.57 -3.55 -6.35
CA ASN A 234 11.14 -2.16 -6.42
C ASN A 234 11.35 -1.33 -5.15
N SER A 235 11.33 -1.94 -3.96
CA SER A 235 11.35 -1.18 -2.71
C SER A 235 12.07 -1.90 -1.58
N ARG A 236 13.15 -1.29 -1.09
CA ARG A 236 13.86 -1.76 0.10
C ARG A 236 13.00 -1.59 1.37
N THR A 237 12.30 -0.48 1.47
CA THR A 237 11.39 -0.21 2.60
C THR A 237 10.21 -1.18 2.60
N GLY A 238 9.66 -1.49 1.42
CA GLY A 238 8.63 -2.52 1.28
C GLY A 238 9.14 -3.90 1.72
N LEU A 239 10.39 -4.26 1.38
CA LEU A 239 11.00 -5.50 1.85
C LEU A 239 11.07 -5.57 3.38
N LEU A 240 11.44 -4.47 4.04
CA LEU A 240 11.47 -4.39 5.51
C LEU A 240 10.07 -4.57 6.10
N VAL A 241 9.04 -3.98 5.49
CA VAL A 241 7.63 -4.20 5.90
C VAL A 241 7.24 -5.67 5.75
N TYR A 242 7.65 -6.32 4.67
CA TYR A 242 7.41 -7.76 4.51
C TYR A 242 8.14 -8.60 5.57
N LEU A 243 9.39 -8.26 5.91
CA LEU A 243 10.13 -8.91 7.00
C LEU A 243 9.45 -8.71 8.36
N ILE A 244 8.90 -7.53 8.64
CA ILE A 244 8.07 -7.29 9.83
C ILE A 244 6.89 -8.26 9.87
N SER A 245 6.24 -8.50 8.73
CA SER A 245 5.12 -9.46 8.66
C SER A 245 5.53 -10.88 9.03
N ILE A 246 6.71 -11.31 8.55
CA ILE A 246 7.26 -12.64 8.86
C ILE A 246 7.53 -12.77 10.37
N VAL A 247 8.17 -11.77 10.97
CA VAL A 247 8.46 -11.74 12.41
C VAL A 247 7.15 -11.77 13.23
N LEU A 248 6.17 -10.95 12.89
CA LEU A 248 4.87 -10.94 13.57
C LEU A 248 4.13 -12.28 13.40
N SER A 249 4.21 -12.89 12.23
CA SER A 249 3.63 -14.21 11.99
C SER A 249 4.30 -15.30 12.83
N LEU A 250 5.62 -15.25 12.93
CA LEU A 250 6.39 -16.17 13.79
C LEU A 250 6.01 -15.99 15.27
N LEU A 251 5.96 -14.75 15.76
CA LEU A 251 5.55 -14.45 17.13
C LEU A 251 4.12 -14.96 17.42
N TYR A 252 3.20 -14.78 16.48
CA TYR A 252 1.83 -15.31 16.61
C TYR A 252 1.84 -16.84 16.77
N VAL A 253 2.60 -17.57 15.95
CA VAL A 253 2.67 -19.03 15.99
C VAL A 253 3.33 -19.52 17.28
N LEU A 254 4.40 -18.83 17.74
CA LEU A 254 5.07 -19.14 19.00
C LEU A 254 4.13 -18.99 20.20
N GLN A 255 3.32 -17.91 20.23
CA GLN A 255 2.32 -17.69 21.26
C GLN A 255 1.23 -18.77 21.32
N LYS A 256 0.90 -19.37 20.15
CA LYS A 256 -0.09 -20.46 20.08
C LYS A 256 0.48 -21.83 20.47
N GLY A 257 1.80 -21.99 20.51
CA GLY A 257 2.47 -23.24 20.91
C GLY A 257 2.30 -24.41 19.92
N ASP A 258 1.85 -24.16 18.68
CA ASP A 258 1.66 -25.20 17.66
C ASP A 258 2.99 -25.57 17.00
N ILE A 259 3.63 -26.61 17.50
CA ILE A 259 4.95 -27.08 17.05
C ILE A 259 4.98 -27.33 15.53
N ARG A 260 3.90 -27.88 14.95
CA ARG A 260 3.85 -28.18 13.50
C ARG A 260 3.89 -26.90 12.67
N LYS A 261 3.15 -25.88 13.13
CA LYS A 261 3.16 -24.56 12.47
C LYS A 261 4.50 -23.85 12.67
N ILE A 262 5.11 -23.98 13.84
CA ILE A 262 6.45 -23.43 14.12
C ILE A 262 7.45 -24.00 13.11
N ILE A 263 7.55 -25.34 13.00
CA ILE A 263 8.45 -26.00 12.05
C ILE A 263 8.15 -25.56 10.60
N SER A 264 6.87 -25.58 10.22
CA SER A 264 6.46 -25.14 8.86
C SER A 264 6.84 -23.71 8.57
N THR A 265 6.76 -22.81 9.57
CA THR A 265 7.15 -21.40 9.43
C THR A 265 8.66 -21.26 9.25
N PHE A 266 9.48 -22.00 10.01
CA PHE A 266 10.93 -21.98 9.84
C PHE A 266 11.35 -22.54 8.47
N ILE A 267 10.70 -23.60 7.99
CA ILE A 267 10.94 -24.11 6.63
C ILE A 267 10.59 -23.04 5.59
N ALA A 268 9.46 -22.37 5.73
CA ALA A 268 9.05 -21.30 4.81
C ALA A 268 10.03 -20.12 4.82
N ILE A 269 10.53 -19.73 5.99
CA ILE A 269 11.57 -18.70 6.12
C ILE A 269 12.88 -19.16 5.43
N GLY A 270 13.29 -20.41 5.63
CA GLY A 270 14.45 -20.97 4.93
C GLY A 270 14.31 -20.92 3.41
N LEU A 271 13.15 -21.32 2.90
CA LEU A 271 12.85 -21.22 1.46
C LEU A 271 12.84 -19.78 0.94
N LEU A 272 12.31 -18.84 1.74
CA LEU A 272 12.35 -17.41 1.42
C LEU A 272 13.78 -16.87 1.34
N ILE A 273 14.65 -17.28 2.26
CA ILE A 273 16.07 -16.89 2.25
C ILE A 273 16.75 -17.44 0.99
N ILE A 274 16.52 -18.72 0.65
CA ILE A 274 17.09 -19.34 -0.55
C ILE A 274 16.56 -18.65 -1.82
N ALA A 275 15.26 -18.42 -1.93
CA ALA A 275 14.67 -17.72 -3.08
C ALA A 275 15.18 -16.27 -3.18
N GLY A 276 15.22 -15.56 -2.05
CA GLY A 276 15.75 -14.22 -1.96
C GLY A 276 17.22 -14.13 -2.38
N SER A 277 18.09 -15.05 -1.91
CA SER A 277 19.49 -15.08 -2.31
C SER A 277 19.65 -15.31 -3.81
N LYS A 278 18.87 -16.19 -4.41
CA LYS A 278 18.90 -16.42 -5.87
C LYS A 278 18.45 -15.20 -6.66
N ILE A 279 17.40 -14.51 -6.22
CA ILE A 279 16.97 -13.22 -6.84
C ILE A 279 18.09 -12.19 -6.72
N LEU A 280 18.72 -12.09 -5.56
CA LEU A 280 19.82 -11.17 -5.32
C LEU A 280 21.06 -11.50 -6.17
N ASP A 281 21.39 -12.79 -6.34
CA ASP A 281 22.46 -13.22 -7.25
C ASP A 281 22.18 -12.76 -8.68
N ILE A 282 20.95 -12.97 -9.18
CA ILE A 282 20.54 -12.52 -10.53
C ILE A 282 20.60 -10.99 -10.62
N MET A 283 20.15 -10.26 -9.60
CA MET A 283 20.20 -8.80 -9.57
C MET A 283 21.63 -8.26 -9.53
N SER A 284 22.56 -8.95 -8.85
CA SER A 284 23.95 -8.54 -8.77
C SER A 284 24.73 -8.74 -10.06
N THR A 285 24.33 -9.70 -10.86
CA THR A 285 24.94 -10.00 -12.18
C THR A 285 24.33 -9.20 -13.33
N ASN A 286 23.14 -8.66 -13.15
CA ASN A 286 22.48 -7.84 -14.16
C ASN A 286 23.04 -6.41 -14.13
N GLU A 287 23.57 -5.94 -15.26
CA GLU A 287 24.24 -4.65 -15.43
C GLU A 287 23.40 -3.45 -14.92
N TYR A 288 22.06 -3.51 -15.08
CA TYR A 288 21.15 -2.42 -14.69
C TYR A 288 20.79 -2.44 -13.21
N THR A 289 20.70 -3.61 -12.59
CA THR A 289 20.27 -3.74 -11.18
C THR A 289 21.42 -3.82 -10.21
N ALA A 290 22.62 -4.19 -10.68
CA ALA A 290 23.81 -4.37 -9.83
C ALA A 290 24.14 -3.09 -9.04
N GLY A 291 24.14 -1.94 -9.69
CA GLY A 291 24.42 -0.65 -9.05
C GLY A 291 23.41 -0.30 -7.93
N TRP A 292 22.12 -0.56 -8.17
CA TRP A 292 21.08 -0.33 -7.15
C TRP A 292 21.22 -1.28 -5.96
N PHE A 293 21.52 -2.54 -6.23
CA PHE A 293 21.73 -3.56 -5.21
C PHE A 293 22.98 -3.26 -4.36
N GLN A 294 24.12 -2.96 -5.00
CA GLN A 294 25.36 -2.60 -4.31
C GLN A 294 25.19 -1.33 -3.45
N ALA A 295 24.47 -0.33 -3.94
CA ALA A 295 24.11 0.85 -3.16
C ALA A 295 23.30 0.49 -1.91
N GLY A 296 22.41 -0.53 -2.01
CA GLY A 296 21.66 -1.04 -0.86
C GLY A 296 22.53 -1.70 0.20
N ILE A 297 23.45 -2.58 -0.21
CA ILE A 297 24.39 -3.25 0.69
C ILE A 297 25.29 -2.21 1.37
N LYS A 298 25.82 -1.26 0.60
CA LYS A 298 26.68 -0.19 1.12
C LYS A 298 25.93 0.67 2.14
N SER A 299 24.65 0.97 1.91
CA SER A 299 23.82 1.70 2.86
C SER A 299 23.68 0.96 4.19
N ILE A 300 23.45 -0.35 4.15
CA ILE A 300 23.38 -1.18 5.37
C ILE A 300 24.72 -1.23 6.09
N GLN A 301 25.81 -1.44 5.37
CA GLN A 301 27.17 -1.47 5.93
C GLN A 301 27.55 -0.15 6.59
N ASN A 302 27.28 0.98 5.94
CA ASN A 302 27.52 2.31 6.49
C ASN A 302 26.69 2.57 7.76
N PHE A 303 25.43 2.15 7.75
CA PHE A 303 24.58 2.23 8.95
C PHE A 303 25.12 1.40 10.11
N MET A 304 25.53 0.16 9.86
CA MET A 304 26.08 -0.74 10.89
C MET A 304 27.44 -0.27 11.41
N SER A 305 28.26 0.34 10.56
CA SER A 305 29.59 0.87 10.94
C SER A 305 29.53 2.26 11.60
N GLY A 306 28.35 2.86 11.73
CA GLY A 306 28.18 4.22 12.27
C GLY A 306 28.74 5.32 11.38
N ASN A 307 29.09 5.02 10.15
CA ASN A 307 29.71 5.94 9.21
C ASN A 307 28.65 6.82 8.54
N ARG A 308 28.31 7.96 9.17
CA ARG A 308 27.26 8.89 8.72
C ARG A 308 27.72 9.92 7.68
N THR A 309 29.00 9.88 7.26
CA THR A 309 29.64 10.96 6.49
C THR A 309 29.78 10.69 4.99
N SER A 310 29.21 9.62 4.45
CA SER A 310 29.34 9.36 3.01
C SER A 310 28.38 10.24 2.18
N ASN A 311 28.91 11.32 1.63
CA ASN A 311 28.25 12.22 0.66
C ASN A 311 28.03 11.56 -0.74
N THR A 312 28.05 10.26 -0.83
CA THR A 312 27.82 9.57 -2.10
C THR A 312 26.32 9.45 -2.36
N SER A 313 25.89 9.96 -3.50
CA SER A 313 24.51 10.00 -4.02
C SER A 313 23.78 8.65 -4.11
N GLY A 314 24.28 7.59 -3.50
CA GLY A 314 23.71 6.25 -3.47
C GLY A 314 23.26 5.76 -2.09
N ASP A 315 23.56 6.49 -1.02
CA ASP A 315 23.27 6.06 0.35
C ASP A 315 21.96 6.66 0.87
N ALA A 316 20.85 6.12 0.39
CA ALA A 316 19.52 6.59 0.77
C ALA A 316 19.21 6.45 2.28
N MET A 317 19.91 5.56 2.99
CA MET A 317 19.68 5.34 4.41
C MET A 317 20.46 6.36 5.26
N SER A 318 21.69 6.67 4.91
CA SER A 318 22.46 7.74 5.57
C SER A 318 21.84 9.12 5.30
N MET A 319 21.30 9.33 4.11
CA MET A 319 20.55 10.55 3.77
C MET A 319 19.35 10.76 4.70
N LEU A 320 18.58 9.72 5.03
CA LEU A 320 17.39 9.85 5.90
C LEU A 320 17.74 10.30 7.33
N PHE A 321 18.98 10.10 7.77
CA PHE A 321 19.42 10.51 9.12
C PHE A 321 20.21 11.84 9.11
N GLN A 322 20.29 12.53 7.96
CA GLN A 322 20.85 13.88 7.90
C GLN A 322 19.85 14.90 8.42
N ASP A 323 20.34 15.91 9.13
CA ASP A 323 19.52 16.98 9.72
C ASP A 323 18.61 17.69 8.71
N ASN A 324 19.03 17.72 7.44
CA ASN A 324 18.25 18.34 6.36
C ASN A 324 16.90 17.67 6.10
N PHE A 325 16.78 16.34 6.32
CA PHE A 325 15.54 15.60 6.12
C PHE A 325 14.58 15.71 7.29
N TRP A 326 15.06 16.12 8.48
CA TRP A 326 14.29 16.24 9.72
C TRP A 326 14.02 17.70 10.10
N LYS A 327 13.96 18.59 9.13
CA LYS A 327 13.62 20.00 9.35
C LYS A 327 12.13 20.15 9.61
N PHE A 328 11.78 20.37 10.85
CA PHE A 328 10.42 20.69 11.27
C PHE A 328 10.16 22.21 11.15
N PRO A 329 8.89 22.60 10.91
CA PRO A 329 8.52 24.01 10.93
C PRO A 329 8.66 24.57 12.35
N THR A 330 8.89 25.89 12.47
CA THR A 330 8.91 26.60 13.75
C THR A 330 7.49 26.97 14.21
N PHE A 331 7.35 27.42 15.47
CA PHE A 331 6.09 27.94 15.98
C PHE A 331 5.64 29.17 15.15
N PRO A 332 4.34 29.34 14.83
CA PRO A 332 3.18 28.47 15.20
C PRO A 332 2.94 27.29 14.22
N ARG A 333 3.68 27.23 13.12
CA ARG A 333 3.48 26.24 12.04
C ARG A 333 3.63 24.80 12.49
N ILE A 334 4.53 24.53 13.44
CA ILE A 334 4.73 23.17 13.96
C ILE A 334 3.46 22.63 14.63
N ILE A 335 2.65 23.49 15.26
CA ILE A 335 1.41 23.09 15.92
C ILE A 335 0.28 22.95 14.94
N PHE A 336 0.13 23.94 14.06
CA PHE A 336 -1.05 24.06 13.20
C PHE A 336 -0.84 23.61 11.75
N GLY A 337 0.41 23.43 11.32
CA GLY A 337 0.76 23.13 9.93
C GLY A 337 0.82 24.40 9.06
N THR A 338 1.17 24.18 7.80
CA THR A 338 1.22 25.22 6.76
C THR A 338 0.22 24.93 5.63
N GLY A 339 -0.38 23.76 5.60
CA GLY A 339 -1.18 23.28 4.47
C GLY A 339 -0.35 22.96 3.21
N HIS A 340 0.98 23.05 3.28
CA HIS A 340 1.89 22.78 2.18
C HIS A 340 2.59 21.44 2.39
N SER A 341 2.67 20.65 1.32
CA SER A 341 3.59 19.52 1.26
C SER A 341 4.99 20.03 0.93
N LEU A 342 6.03 19.49 1.58
CA LEU A 342 7.43 19.80 1.26
C LEU A 342 7.84 19.40 -0.15
N TYR A 343 7.13 18.46 -0.75
CA TYR A 343 7.42 17.99 -2.09
C TYR A 343 7.10 19.08 -3.13
N GLY A 344 8.15 19.62 -3.75
CA GLY A 344 8.03 20.58 -4.85
C GLY A 344 7.79 22.04 -4.44
N ALA A 345 7.87 22.38 -3.15
CA ALA A 345 7.79 23.77 -2.70
C ALA A 345 9.14 24.46 -2.80
N GLU A 346 9.24 25.56 -3.54
CA GLU A 346 10.44 26.40 -3.55
C GLU A 346 10.70 26.96 -2.15
N GLY A 347 11.94 26.82 -1.68
CA GLY A 347 12.39 27.35 -0.38
C GLY A 347 12.28 26.39 0.80
N TYR A 348 11.66 25.21 0.65
CA TYR A 348 11.63 24.19 1.71
C TYR A 348 12.63 23.05 1.43
N ALA A 349 13.18 22.45 2.48
CA ALA A 349 14.05 21.29 2.33
C ALA A 349 13.23 20.10 1.81
N HIS A 350 13.64 19.47 0.72
CA HIS A 350 13.06 18.22 0.27
C HIS A 350 13.26 17.16 1.35
N SER A 351 12.17 16.57 1.84
CA SER A 351 12.20 15.48 2.79
C SER A 351 11.41 14.30 2.28
N ASP A 352 12.07 13.13 2.25
CA ASP A 352 11.40 11.87 2.00
C ASP A 352 10.71 11.32 3.26
N VAL A 353 10.93 11.94 4.43
CA VAL A 353 10.35 11.53 5.71
C VAL A 353 8.87 11.89 5.76
N GLY A 354 8.01 10.89 5.82
CA GLY A 354 6.55 11.08 5.87
C GLY A 354 6.09 11.90 7.06
N TYR A 355 6.65 11.65 8.25
CA TYR A 355 6.35 12.44 9.46
C TYR A 355 6.62 13.92 9.29
N VAL A 356 7.74 14.28 8.67
CA VAL A 356 8.10 15.68 8.42
C VAL A 356 7.10 16.31 7.45
N ASN A 357 6.77 15.60 6.35
CA ASN A 357 5.79 16.06 5.38
C ASN A 357 4.40 16.26 5.99
N GLU A 358 3.96 15.33 6.85
CA GLU A 358 2.64 15.41 7.50
C GLU A 358 2.59 16.51 8.55
N ILE A 359 3.67 16.75 9.30
CA ILE A 359 3.74 17.87 10.26
C ILE A 359 3.78 19.23 9.55
N TRP A 360 4.49 19.35 8.44
CA TRP A 360 4.41 20.57 7.63
C TRP A 360 2.99 20.81 7.09
N LEU A 361 2.32 19.74 6.67
CA LEU A 361 0.99 19.83 6.08
C LEU A 361 -0.09 20.14 7.13
N PHE A 362 -0.15 19.33 8.19
CA PHE A 362 -1.24 19.32 9.16
C PHE A 362 -0.88 19.89 10.52
N GLY A 363 0.40 20.11 10.80
CA GLY A 363 0.88 20.37 12.15
C GLY A 363 0.71 19.18 13.10
N ILE A 364 1.18 19.31 14.31
CA ILE A 364 1.02 18.27 15.34
C ILE A 364 -0.45 17.98 15.60
N LEU A 365 -1.32 19.01 15.65
CA LEU A 365 -2.75 18.82 15.91
C LEU A 365 -3.44 17.98 14.83
N GLY A 366 -3.20 18.28 13.55
CA GLY A 366 -3.78 17.50 12.47
C GLY A 366 -3.19 16.10 12.37
N CYS A 367 -1.88 15.93 12.68
CA CYS A 367 -1.25 14.61 12.75
C CYS A 367 -1.84 13.76 13.89
N LEU A 368 -2.12 14.34 15.06
CA LEU A 368 -2.78 13.63 16.17
C LEU A 368 -4.18 13.14 15.77
N LEU A 369 -4.97 13.97 15.07
CA LEU A 369 -6.27 13.57 14.55
C LEU A 369 -6.14 12.41 13.55
N LEU A 370 -5.20 12.50 12.61
CA LEU A 370 -4.96 11.49 11.58
C LEU A 370 -4.50 10.17 12.18
N TYR A 371 -3.44 10.20 12.99
CA TYR A 371 -2.86 8.99 13.61
C TYR A 371 -3.83 8.37 14.61
N GLY A 372 -4.48 9.21 15.42
CA GLY A 372 -5.52 8.76 16.35
C GLY A 372 -6.65 8.02 15.63
N LYS A 373 -7.06 8.51 14.46
CA LYS A 373 -8.10 7.85 13.65
C LYS A 373 -7.64 6.51 13.07
N ILE A 374 -6.42 6.42 12.59
CA ILE A 374 -5.85 5.17 12.08
C ILE A 374 -5.74 4.13 13.21
N ILE A 375 -5.26 4.55 14.38
CA ILE A 375 -5.17 3.67 15.57
C ILE A 375 -6.56 3.20 15.98
N GLU A 376 -7.55 4.10 16.03
CA GLU A 376 -8.94 3.77 16.37
C GLU A 376 -9.49 2.72 15.40
N MET A 377 -9.31 2.90 14.08
CA MET A 377 -9.83 1.97 13.08
C MET A 377 -9.17 0.59 13.15
N CYS A 378 -7.85 0.53 13.33
CA CYS A 378 -7.15 -0.74 13.58
C CYS A 378 -7.63 -1.38 14.88
N GLY A 379 -7.91 -0.58 15.91
CA GLY A 379 -8.47 -1.02 17.18
C GLY A 379 -9.89 -1.59 17.06
N MET A 380 -10.75 -0.96 16.25
CA MET A 380 -12.10 -1.47 15.95
C MET A 380 -12.02 -2.82 15.24
N MET A 381 -11.18 -2.95 14.22
CA MET A 381 -10.95 -4.21 13.53
C MET A 381 -10.49 -5.32 14.49
N LYS A 382 -9.60 -5.01 15.43
CA LYS A 382 -9.07 -5.97 16.41
C LYS A 382 -10.10 -6.38 17.47
N LYS A 383 -10.87 -5.44 18.02
CA LYS A 383 -11.80 -5.72 19.13
C LYS A 383 -12.97 -6.59 18.74
N SER A 384 -13.42 -6.47 17.51
CA SER A 384 -14.68 -7.03 17.08
C SER A 384 -14.53 -8.33 16.30
N THR A 385 -13.31 -8.74 15.93
CA THR A 385 -13.13 -10.00 15.22
C THR A 385 -12.43 -11.03 16.10
N ARG A 386 -13.05 -12.20 16.26
CA ARG A 386 -12.38 -13.41 16.73
C ARG A 386 -11.63 -14.13 15.60
N ILE A 387 -11.36 -13.42 14.51
CA ILE A 387 -10.78 -14.00 13.30
C ILE A 387 -9.29 -13.68 13.29
N PRO A 388 -8.42 -14.71 13.39
CA PRO A 388 -6.98 -14.51 13.59
C PRO A 388 -6.30 -13.61 12.57
N VAL A 389 -6.75 -13.61 11.31
CA VAL A 389 -6.13 -12.78 10.27
C VAL A 389 -6.37 -11.29 10.50
N PHE A 390 -7.51 -10.89 11.04
CA PHE A 390 -7.79 -9.47 11.30
C PHE A 390 -7.10 -8.99 12.58
N ASP A 391 -6.98 -9.85 13.59
CA ASP A 391 -6.17 -9.55 14.78
C ASP A 391 -4.70 -9.31 14.41
N TYR A 392 -4.16 -10.19 13.58
CA TYR A 392 -2.83 -10.04 13.01
C TYR A 392 -2.72 -8.78 12.14
N ALA A 393 -3.65 -8.61 11.20
CA ALA A 393 -3.63 -7.49 10.27
C ALA A 393 -3.70 -6.13 10.98
N ALA A 394 -4.47 -6.00 12.05
CA ALA A 394 -4.57 -4.75 12.82
C ALA A 394 -3.20 -4.29 13.35
N VAL A 395 -2.43 -5.21 13.92
CA VAL A 395 -1.09 -4.93 14.44
C VAL A 395 -0.11 -4.70 13.29
N PHE A 396 -0.15 -5.56 12.28
CA PHE A 396 0.75 -5.48 11.13
C PHE A 396 0.57 -4.18 10.35
N LEU A 397 -0.66 -3.79 10.03
CA LEU A 397 -0.94 -2.56 9.30
C LEU A 397 -0.51 -1.31 10.08
N LEU A 398 -0.77 -1.29 11.38
CA LEU A 398 -0.40 -0.17 12.24
C LEU A 398 1.12 0.00 12.31
N ILE A 399 1.86 -1.08 12.57
CA ILE A 399 3.33 -1.04 12.59
C ILE A 399 3.87 -0.64 11.21
N SER A 400 3.32 -1.21 10.12
CA SER A 400 3.74 -0.91 8.76
C SER A 400 3.52 0.56 8.38
N TYR A 401 2.39 1.14 8.79
CA TYR A 401 2.08 2.54 8.56
C TYR A 401 3.12 3.46 9.23
N PHE A 402 3.35 3.28 10.52
CA PHE A 402 4.31 4.10 11.26
C PHE A 402 5.76 3.86 10.81
N PHE A 403 6.11 2.62 10.49
CA PHE A 403 7.44 2.30 9.99
C PHE A 403 7.69 2.93 8.61
N PHE A 404 6.71 2.85 7.70
CA PHE A 404 6.86 3.41 6.37
C PHE A 404 6.98 4.93 6.39
N ASN A 405 6.30 5.63 7.31
CA ASN A 405 6.38 7.08 7.45
C ASN A 405 7.78 7.59 7.87
N ILE A 406 8.71 6.71 8.28
CA ILE A 406 10.11 7.10 8.48
C ILE A 406 10.76 7.53 7.16
N LYS A 407 10.35 6.91 6.02
CA LYS A 407 10.96 7.19 4.72
C LYS A 407 10.02 7.83 3.71
N GLY A 408 8.73 7.54 3.77
CA GLY A 408 7.77 8.00 2.76
C GLY A 408 6.42 8.33 3.38
N ALA A 409 5.66 9.22 2.76
CA ALA A 409 4.29 9.45 3.18
C ALA A 409 3.44 8.22 2.87
N ALA A 410 2.99 7.52 3.92
CA ALA A 410 2.16 6.32 3.77
C ALA A 410 0.78 6.64 3.19
N LEU A 411 0.26 7.85 3.46
CA LEU A 411 -1.02 8.31 2.96
C LEU A 411 -0.91 9.06 1.63
N GLY A 412 -1.91 8.85 0.82
CA GLY A 412 -2.06 9.36 -0.53
C GLY A 412 -2.72 8.29 -1.39
N TYR A 413 -3.14 8.60 -2.61
CA TYR A 413 -3.61 7.55 -3.51
C TYR A 413 -2.42 6.73 -4.02
N ASN A 414 -2.18 5.61 -3.36
CA ASN A 414 -1.10 4.69 -3.68
C ASN A 414 -1.47 3.25 -3.26
N PRO A 415 -0.83 2.21 -3.80
CA PRO A 415 -1.12 0.82 -3.49
C PRO A 415 -1.10 0.48 -2.00
N GLY A 416 -0.15 1.04 -1.24
CA GLY A 416 -0.02 0.79 0.19
C GLY A 416 -1.24 1.26 0.97
N ALA A 417 -1.66 2.51 0.76
CA ALA A 417 -2.84 3.07 1.42
C ALA A 417 -4.13 2.36 0.99
N VAL A 418 -4.29 2.07 -0.32
CA VAL A 418 -5.46 1.35 -0.83
C VAL A 418 -5.59 -0.02 -0.17
N VAL A 419 -4.51 -0.81 -0.10
CA VAL A 419 -4.51 -2.13 0.54
C VAL A 419 -4.81 -2.02 2.04
N MET A 420 -4.17 -1.06 2.73
CA MET A 420 -4.37 -0.84 4.15
C MET A 420 -5.85 -0.57 4.46
N PHE A 421 -6.46 0.41 3.80
CA PHE A 421 -7.86 0.76 4.05
C PHE A 421 -8.83 -0.31 3.59
N PHE A 422 -8.56 -1.00 2.49
CA PHE A 422 -9.36 -2.15 2.08
C PHE A 422 -9.43 -3.20 3.19
N ILE A 423 -8.29 -3.60 3.75
CA ILE A 423 -8.25 -4.63 4.80
C ILE A 423 -8.96 -4.13 6.08
N ILE A 424 -8.73 -2.87 6.47
CA ILE A 424 -9.39 -2.27 7.63
C ILE A 424 -10.91 -2.28 7.46
N PHE A 425 -11.42 -1.82 6.33
CA PHE A 425 -12.87 -1.74 6.10
C PHE A 425 -13.53 -3.11 6.01
N VAL A 426 -12.89 -4.08 5.33
CA VAL A 426 -13.37 -5.46 5.27
C VAL A 426 -13.38 -6.10 6.66
N GLY A 427 -12.30 -5.93 7.42
CA GLY A 427 -12.20 -6.45 8.78
C GLY A 427 -13.23 -5.83 9.74
N THR A 428 -13.40 -4.52 9.71
CA THR A 428 -14.39 -3.81 10.53
C THR A 428 -15.81 -4.22 10.16
N TYR A 429 -16.11 -4.35 8.86
CA TYR A 429 -17.41 -4.80 8.38
C TYR A 429 -17.75 -6.21 8.87
N GLN A 430 -16.79 -7.12 8.76
CA GLN A 430 -16.97 -8.49 9.24
C GLN A 430 -17.22 -8.55 10.74
N ALA A 431 -16.51 -7.73 11.47
CA ALA A 431 -16.61 -7.59 12.90
C ALA A 431 -18.03 -7.27 13.40
N THR A 432 -18.63 -6.25 12.78
CA THR A 432 -19.95 -5.75 13.16
C THR A 432 -21.11 -6.59 12.60
N SER A 433 -20.81 -7.57 11.74
CA SER A 433 -21.84 -8.47 11.19
C SER A 433 -22.20 -9.61 12.14
N TYR A 434 -21.41 -9.82 13.21
CA TYR A 434 -21.65 -10.82 14.26
C TYR A 434 -22.21 -10.22 15.57
N GLU A 435 -22.28 -8.89 15.68
CA GLU A 435 -23.01 -8.19 16.74
C GLU A 435 -24.48 -7.97 16.33
#